data_0b22f8572bc481978ee574c670ebb329
#
_entry.id   0b22f8572bc481978ee574c670ebb329
#
_cell.length_a   1.000
_cell.length_b   1.000
_cell.length_c   1.000
_cell.angle_alpha   90.00
_cell.angle_beta   90.00
_cell.angle_gamma   90.00
#
_symmetry.space_group_name_H-M   'P 1'
#
loop_
_entity.id
_entity.type
_entity.pdbx_description
1 polymer ?
#
loop_
_entity_poly.entity_id
_entity_poly.type
_entity_poly.pdbx_seq_one_letter_code
_entity_poly.pdbx_strand_id
1 'polypeptide(L)'
;MFDKPIKEMQLALAAGLPWLQHSFGRGERLVKIINGKKYYTPNLYVGKNEYRLITPDDRVGSYSFFMLDEPQAMEFEAGVNTRLSAPFSLIVWADMRKASPEDTRDTEAVKRQILQVLNGGFLMRTGYYTITRIYERAENVFDGFTMDEVSNQFLMHPFAGWRFYGDLHINECLK
;
A
#
# COMPACT_ATOMS: atom_id res chain seq x y z
N MET A 1 -10.84 12.62 4.21
CA MET A 1 -10.02 12.75 5.41
C MET A 1 -8.70 11.99 5.19
N PHE A 2 -8.63 10.67 5.26
CA PHE A 2 -7.39 9.88 5.06
C PHE A 2 -6.81 9.92 3.63
N ASP A 3 -7.59 10.26 2.62
CA ASP A 3 -7.13 10.29 1.23
C ASP A 3 -6.06 11.36 0.95
N LYS A 4 -6.07 12.47 1.70
CA LYS A 4 -5.05 13.52 1.55
C LYS A 4 -3.65 13.02 1.91
N PRO A 5 -3.39 12.50 3.13
CA PRO A 5 -2.08 11.97 3.48
C PRO A 5 -1.68 10.75 2.63
N ILE A 6 -2.62 9.89 2.24
CA ILE A 6 -2.35 8.80 1.29
C ILE A 6 -1.86 9.38 -0.04
N LYS A 7 -2.47 10.45 -0.52
CA LYS A 7 -2.04 11.12 -1.75
C LYS A 7 -0.64 11.70 -1.64
N GLU A 8 -0.29 12.28 -0.51
CA GLU A 8 1.07 12.80 -0.27
C GLU A 8 2.11 11.66 -0.30
N MET A 9 1.84 10.54 0.39
CA MET A 9 2.71 9.35 0.34
C MET A 9 2.80 8.75 -1.06
N GLN A 10 1.68 8.67 -1.78
CA GLN A 10 1.64 8.20 -3.17
C GLN A 10 2.56 9.02 -4.08
N LEU A 11 2.50 10.34 -3.98
CA LEU A 11 3.33 11.23 -4.79
C LEU A 11 4.81 11.11 -4.42
N ALA A 12 5.13 10.94 -3.14
CA ALA A 12 6.49 10.73 -2.69
C ALA A 12 7.09 9.44 -3.24
N LEU A 13 6.36 8.34 -3.17
CA LEU A 13 6.80 7.06 -3.73
C LEU A 13 7.02 7.16 -5.24
N ALA A 14 6.09 7.80 -5.97
CA ALA A 14 6.22 8.01 -7.40
C ALA A 14 7.45 8.85 -7.79
N ALA A 15 7.80 9.85 -6.97
CA ALA A 15 8.96 10.71 -7.22
C ALA A 15 10.28 10.08 -6.78
N GLY A 16 10.26 9.32 -5.68
CA GLY A 16 11.46 8.79 -5.04
C GLY A 16 11.90 7.41 -5.53
N LEU A 17 11.04 6.67 -6.21
CA LEU A 17 11.30 5.30 -6.69
C LEU A 17 11.19 5.23 -8.23
N PRO A 18 12.30 5.45 -8.96
CA PRO A 18 12.26 5.47 -10.44
C PRO A 18 11.79 4.17 -11.09
N TRP A 19 11.97 3.03 -10.40
CA TRP A 19 11.54 1.72 -10.85
C TRP A 19 10.04 1.44 -10.60
N LEU A 20 9.37 2.25 -9.79
CA LEU A 20 7.95 2.09 -9.48
C LEU A 20 7.10 2.70 -10.61
N GLN A 21 6.59 1.85 -11.48
CA GLN A 21 5.84 2.29 -12.66
C GLN A 21 4.48 2.91 -12.29
N HIS A 22 3.83 2.37 -11.26
CA HIS A 22 2.53 2.84 -10.81
C HIS A 22 2.50 3.01 -9.30
N SER A 23 2.30 4.22 -8.83
CA SER A 23 1.98 4.49 -7.43
C SER A 23 0.48 4.82 -7.36
N PHE A 24 -0.30 3.87 -6.88
CA PHE A 24 -1.73 4.03 -6.74
C PHE A 24 -2.08 4.62 -5.36
N GLY A 25 -3.26 5.21 -5.26
CA GLY A 25 -3.81 5.69 -3.99
C GLY A 25 -4.42 4.58 -3.16
N ARG A 26 -5.54 4.91 -2.51
CA ARG A 26 -6.29 3.97 -1.68
C ARG A 26 -6.95 2.88 -2.54
N GLY A 27 -6.67 1.63 -2.19
CA GLY A 27 -7.36 0.46 -2.69
C GLY A 27 -8.53 0.08 -1.79
N GLU A 28 -9.46 -0.68 -2.34
CA GLU A 28 -10.61 -1.23 -1.63
C GLU A 28 -10.66 -2.74 -1.82
N ARG A 29 -11.15 -3.45 -0.79
CA ARG A 29 -11.36 -4.88 -0.85
C ARG A 29 -12.78 -5.17 -1.35
N LEU A 30 -12.89 -5.60 -2.61
CA LEU A 30 -14.17 -6.03 -3.15
C LEU A 30 -14.36 -7.54 -3.00
N VAL A 31 -15.62 -7.94 -2.84
CA VAL A 31 -16.01 -9.34 -2.72
C VAL A 31 -16.75 -9.75 -4.00
N LYS A 32 -16.25 -10.80 -4.64
CA LYS A 32 -16.93 -11.46 -5.76
C LYS A 32 -17.32 -12.86 -5.33
N ILE A 33 -18.52 -13.30 -5.73
CA ILE A 33 -18.98 -14.66 -5.50
C ILE A 33 -18.93 -15.39 -6.84
N ILE A 34 -18.11 -16.43 -6.93
CA ILE A 34 -17.96 -17.27 -8.13
C ILE A 34 -18.18 -18.72 -7.69
N ASN A 35 -19.15 -19.38 -8.27
CA ASN A 35 -19.50 -20.78 -7.93
C ASN A 35 -19.70 -21.01 -6.41
N GLY A 36 -20.35 -20.07 -5.73
CA GLY A 36 -20.63 -20.14 -4.30
C GLY A 36 -19.44 -19.82 -3.39
N LYS A 37 -18.23 -19.59 -3.92
CA LYS A 37 -17.04 -19.18 -3.15
C LYS A 37 -16.85 -17.67 -3.18
N LYS A 38 -16.46 -17.12 -2.03
CA LYS A 38 -16.12 -15.69 -1.90
C LYS A 38 -14.67 -15.48 -2.31
N TYR A 39 -14.45 -14.52 -3.20
CA TYR A 39 -13.13 -14.03 -3.61
C TYR A 39 -12.98 -12.59 -3.17
N TYR A 40 -11.93 -12.31 -2.43
CA TYR A 40 -11.58 -10.97 -1.96
C TYR A 40 -10.47 -10.43 -2.86
N THR A 41 -10.73 -9.31 -3.52
CA THR A 41 -9.77 -8.76 -4.49
C THR A 41 -9.45 -7.31 -4.17
N PRO A 42 -8.17 -6.89 -4.30
CA PRO A 42 -7.79 -5.49 -4.21
C PRO A 42 -8.22 -4.76 -5.47
N ASN A 43 -8.90 -3.64 -5.31
CA ASN A 43 -9.40 -2.84 -6.41
C ASN A 43 -9.15 -1.36 -6.17
N LEU A 44 -8.93 -0.62 -7.26
CA LEU A 44 -8.84 0.83 -7.26
C LEU A 44 -10.10 1.42 -7.87
N TYR A 45 -10.65 2.43 -7.20
CA TYR A 45 -11.67 3.26 -7.80
C TYR A 45 -11.03 4.18 -8.84
N VAL A 46 -11.45 4.05 -10.09
CA VAL A 46 -10.91 4.85 -11.22
C VAL A 46 -11.89 5.93 -11.71
N GLY A 47 -12.98 6.13 -11.00
CA GLY A 47 -14.04 7.09 -11.34
C GLY A 47 -15.21 6.45 -12.06
N LYS A 48 -16.29 7.21 -12.26
CA LYS A 48 -17.53 6.78 -12.97
C LYS A 48 -18.12 5.44 -12.51
N ASN A 49 -18.00 5.13 -11.20
CA ASN A 49 -18.41 3.85 -10.59
C ASN A 49 -17.65 2.63 -11.13
N GLU A 50 -16.45 2.83 -11.66
CA GLU A 50 -15.61 1.75 -12.15
C GLU A 50 -14.48 1.44 -11.16
N TYR A 51 -14.21 0.16 -11.01
CA TYR A 51 -13.12 -0.37 -10.18
C TYR A 51 -12.17 -1.19 -11.04
N ARG A 52 -10.89 -0.93 -10.90
CA ARG A 52 -9.82 -1.68 -11.56
C ARG A 52 -9.17 -2.64 -10.56
N LEU A 53 -9.12 -3.91 -10.92
CA LEU A 53 -8.41 -4.94 -10.17
C LEU A 53 -6.90 -4.65 -10.15
N ILE A 54 -6.30 -4.76 -8.95
CA ILE A 54 -4.85 -4.65 -8.75
C ILE A 54 -4.34 -6.00 -8.25
N THR A 55 -3.85 -6.81 -9.15
CA THR A 55 -3.14 -8.05 -8.80
C THR A 55 -1.76 -8.03 -9.42
N PRO A 56 -0.79 -8.76 -8.85
CA PRO A 56 0.50 -8.95 -9.48
C PRO A 56 0.34 -9.47 -10.91
N ASP A 57 0.87 -8.71 -11.88
CA ASP A 57 0.85 -9.05 -13.30
C ASP A 57 2.07 -8.37 -13.95
N ASP A 58 2.90 -9.14 -14.64
CA ASP A 58 4.12 -8.66 -15.29
C ASP A 58 3.84 -7.59 -16.37
N ARG A 59 2.64 -7.58 -16.95
CA ARG A 59 2.18 -6.56 -17.90
C ARG A 59 1.91 -5.21 -17.26
N VAL A 60 1.52 -5.20 -15.98
CA VAL A 60 1.27 -3.96 -15.23
C VAL A 60 2.58 -3.34 -14.76
N GLY A 61 3.59 -4.17 -14.47
CA GLY A 61 4.86 -3.73 -13.91
C GLY A 61 4.77 -3.44 -12.41
N SER A 62 5.86 -2.90 -11.85
CA SER A 62 5.95 -2.61 -10.42
C SER A 62 4.93 -1.56 -9.99
N TYR A 63 4.26 -1.81 -8.87
CA TYR A 63 3.23 -0.90 -8.36
C TYR A 63 3.18 -0.85 -6.84
N SER A 64 2.53 0.20 -6.32
CA SER A 64 2.14 0.31 -4.92
C SER A 64 0.70 0.76 -4.77
N PHE A 65 0.07 0.40 -3.66
CA PHE A 65 -1.24 0.91 -3.26
C PHE A 65 -1.40 0.87 -1.73
N PHE A 66 -2.37 1.63 -1.23
CA PHE A 66 -2.64 1.73 0.19
C PHE A 66 -3.97 1.07 0.54
N MET A 67 -4.01 0.41 1.69
CA MET A 67 -5.24 -0.08 2.30
C MET A 67 -5.44 0.62 3.64
N LEU A 68 -6.67 0.97 3.94
CA LEU A 68 -7.08 1.35 5.28
C LEU A 68 -7.80 0.16 5.90
N ASP A 69 -7.29 -0.29 7.03
CA ASP A 69 -7.89 -1.37 7.79
C ASP A 69 -8.83 -0.78 8.86
N GLU A 70 -9.73 -1.58 9.38
CA GLU A 70 -10.64 -1.21 10.45
C GLU A 70 -10.24 -1.89 11.76
N PRO A 71 -10.59 -1.30 12.92
CA PRO A 71 -11.37 -0.07 13.11
C PRO A 71 -10.55 1.21 12.98
N GLN A 72 -11.22 2.30 12.64
CA GLN A 72 -10.66 3.65 12.78
C GLN A 72 -10.91 4.12 14.21
N ALA A 73 -9.91 4.72 14.84
CA ALA A 73 -10.04 5.31 16.17
C ALA A 73 -10.14 6.84 16.10
N MET A 74 -10.96 7.39 16.97
CA MET A 74 -11.15 8.84 17.11
C MET A 74 -10.92 9.22 18.56
N GLU A 75 -9.97 10.11 18.80
CA GLU A 75 -9.69 10.67 20.12
C GLU A 75 -10.10 12.14 20.13
N PHE A 76 -11.00 12.49 21.05
CA PHE A 76 -11.38 13.87 21.30
C PHE A 76 -10.54 14.41 22.46
N GLU A 77 -9.75 15.42 22.20
CA GLU A 77 -9.11 16.21 23.23
C GLU A 77 -9.97 17.43 23.49
N ALA A 78 -10.51 17.55 24.71
CA ALA A 78 -11.48 18.57 25.06
C ALA A 78 -10.98 19.97 24.68
N GLY A 79 -11.63 20.57 23.70
CA GLY A 79 -11.54 21.98 23.33
C GLY A 79 -10.60 22.36 22.20
N VAL A 80 -9.78 21.48 21.61
CA VAL A 80 -8.78 21.94 20.63
C VAL A 80 -8.58 21.06 19.40
N ASN A 81 -8.43 19.75 19.52
CA ASN A 81 -8.09 18.91 18.37
C ASN A 81 -8.76 17.53 18.42
N THR A 82 -9.26 17.11 17.28
CA THR A 82 -9.65 15.70 17.09
C THR A 82 -8.50 14.97 16.40
N ARG A 83 -7.99 13.94 17.05
CA ARG A 83 -7.05 13.00 16.42
C ARG A 83 -7.81 11.82 15.86
N LEU A 84 -7.58 11.57 14.60
CA LEU A 84 -8.09 10.37 13.94
C LEU A 84 -6.91 9.47 13.62
N SER A 85 -7.05 8.19 13.90
CA SER A 85 -6.08 7.18 13.50
C SER A 85 -6.77 6.01 12.81
N ALA A 86 -6.09 5.45 11.85
CA ALA A 86 -6.52 4.24 11.16
C ALA A 86 -5.33 3.32 10.94
N PRO A 87 -5.47 2.02 11.23
CA PRO A 87 -4.50 1.05 10.74
C PRO A 87 -4.42 1.15 9.22
N PHE A 88 -3.22 1.15 8.69
CA PHE A 88 -3.02 1.18 7.25
C PHE A 88 -1.97 0.18 6.81
N SER A 89 -2.05 -0.21 5.56
CA SER A 89 -1.03 -1.00 4.89
C SER A 89 -0.63 -0.33 3.59
N LEU A 90 0.67 -0.17 3.37
CA LEU A 90 1.23 0.10 2.06
C LEU A 90 1.70 -1.23 1.47
N ILE A 91 1.13 -1.64 0.35
CA ILE A 91 1.53 -2.82 -0.38
C ILE A 91 2.34 -2.38 -1.59
N VAL A 92 3.53 -2.94 -1.74
CA VAL A 92 4.44 -2.70 -2.87
C VAL A 92 4.76 -4.04 -3.51
N TRP A 93 4.62 -4.10 -4.82
CA TRP A 93 5.04 -5.23 -5.62
C TRP A 93 6.04 -4.74 -6.69
N ALA A 94 7.13 -5.48 -6.85
CA ALA A 94 8.22 -5.08 -7.72
C ALA A 94 8.74 -6.22 -8.59
N ASP A 95 9.07 -5.88 -9.84
CA ASP A 95 9.96 -6.66 -10.69
C ASP A 95 11.41 -6.30 -10.34
N MET A 96 12.10 -7.22 -9.68
CA MET A 96 13.47 -7.00 -9.20
C MET A 96 14.48 -6.77 -10.32
N ARG A 97 14.20 -7.23 -11.54
CA ARG A 97 15.04 -6.96 -12.72
C ARG A 97 15.09 -5.46 -13.06
N LYS A 98 14.05 -4.70 -12.64
CA LYS A 98 13.96 -3.24 -12.80
C LYS A 98 14.33 -2.49 -11.52
N ALA A 99 13.95 -3.03 -10.37
CA ALA A 99 14.16 -2.38 -9.08
C ALA A 99 15.62 -2.49 -8.60
N SER A 100 16.28 -3.61 -8.87
CA SER A 100 17.68 -3.86 -8.54
C SER A 100 18.35 -4.67 -9.65
N PRO A 101 18.65 -4.06 -10.81
CA PRO A 101 19.16 -4.77 -12.00
C PRO A 101 20.55 -5.38 -11.79
N GLU A 102 21.36 -4.82 -10.89
CA GLU A 102 22.71 -5.32 -10.58
C GLU A 102 22.64 -6.61 -9.75
N ASP A 103 21.73 -6.70 -8.80
CA ASP A 103 21.44 -7.90 -8.02
C ASP A 103 19.93 -8.06 -7.80
N THR A 104 19.32 -8.90 -8.63
CA THR A 104 17.87 -9.14 -8.59
C THR A 104 17.40 -9.91 -7.35
N ARG A 105 18.33 -10.35 -6.49
CA ARG A 105 18.03 -11.01 -5.21
C ARG A 105 18.17 -10.09 -4.02
N ASP A 106 18.74 -8.90 -4.19
CA ASP A 106 18.89 -7.93 -3.11
C ASP A 106 17.56 -7.19 -2.81
N THR A 107 16.63 -7.94 -2.24
CA THR A 107 15.34 -7.39 -1.79
C THR A 107 15.49 -6.39 -0.64
N GLU A 108 16.58 -6.51 0.16
CA GLU A 108 16.88 -5.60 1.26
C GLU A 108 17.25 -4.20 0.77
N ALA A 109 18.01 -4.10 -0.34
CA ALA A 109 18.32 -2.79 -0.92
C ALA A 109 17.07 -2.07 -1.41
N VAL A 110 16.16 -2.79 -2.08
CA VAL A 110 14.89 -2.22 -2.55
C VAL A 110 13.99 -1.82 -1.39
N LYS A 111 13.86 -2.66 -0.38
CA LYS A 111 13.12 -2.34 0.86
C LYS A 111 13.68 -1.08 1.53
N ARG A 112 15.00 -0.94 1.61
CA ARG A 112 15.67 0.24 2.16
C ARG A 112 15.35 1.51 1.37
N GLN A 113 15.33 1.44 0.04
CA GLN A 113 14.93 2.57 -0.81
C GLN A 113 13.50 3.03 -0.50
N ILE A 114 12.55 2.09 -0.38
CA ILE A 114 11.17 2.40 -0.01
C ILE A 114 11.12 3.10 1.35
N LEU A 115 11.81 2.55 2.36
CA LEU A 115 11.86 3.13 3.70
C LEU A 115 12.53 4.52 3.70
N GLN A 116 13.57 4.74 2.91
CA GLN A 116 14.21 6.05 2.78
C GLN A 116 13.26 7.09 2.22
N VAL A 117 12.48 6.75 1.20
CA VAL A 117 11.45 7.64 0.66
C VAL A 117 10.39 7.95 1.71
N LEU A 118 9.93 6.94 2.45
CA LEU A 118 8.94 7.11 3.49
C LEU A 118 9.48 7.87 4.72
N ASN A 119 10.74 7.66 5.11
CA ASN A 119 11.36 8.31 6.27
C ASN A 119 12.02 9.66 5.96
N GLY A 120 12.04 10.10 4.72
CA GLY A 120 12.73 11.30 4.24
C GLY A 120 12.20 12.64 4.78
N GLY A 121 11.81 12.69 6.05
CA GLY A 121 11.35 13.92 6.70
C GLY A 121 9.89 14.26 6.39
N PHE A 122 9.09 13.29 6.07
CA PHE A 122 7.68 13.46 5.78
C PHE A 122 6.88 13.81 7.03
N LEU A 123 6.99 15.05 7.44
CA LEU A 123 5.87 15.71 8.07
C LEU A 123 4.84 15.96 6.98
N MET A 124 3.91 15.05 6.81
CA MET A 124 2.76 15.29 5.95
C MET A 124 2.06 16.55 6.45
N ARG A 125 1.59 17.39 5.55
CA ARG A 125 0.86 18.61 5.92
C ARG A 125 -0.39 18.32 6.74
N THR A 126 -0.93 17.12 6.58
CA THR A 126 -2.24 16.72 7.12
C THR A 126 -2.16 15.67 8.23
N GLY A 127 -0.97 15.15 8.54
CA GLY A 127 -0.83 14.10 9.55
C GLY A 127 0.56 13.49 9.61
N TYR A 128 0.67 12.33 10.21
CA TYR A 128 1.88 11.51 10.25
C TYR A 128 1.50 10.04 10.25
N TYR A 129 2.46 9.18 9.96
CA TYR A 129 2.28 7.74 10.02
C TYR A 129 3.44 7.08 10.75
N THR A 130 3.16 5.89 11.26
CA THR A 130 4.15 5.00 11.87
C THR A 130 4.10 3.65 11.19
N ILE A 131 5.26 3.13 10.76
CA ILE A 131 5.37 1.75 10.28
C ILE A 131 5.82 0.90 11.45
N THR A 132 5.03 -0.10 11.79
CA THR A 132 5.29 -0.98 12.93
C THR A 132 5.71 -2.39 12.52
N ARG A 133 5.35 -2.82 11.32
CA ARG A 133 5.67 -4.15 10.79
C ARG A 133 5.91 -4.13 9.29
N ILE A 134 6.77 -5.03 8.82
CA ILE A 134 7.03 -5.26 7.41
C ILE A 134 6.88 -6.76 7.15
N TYR A 135 6.06 -7.10 6.17
CA TYR A 135 5.83 -8.47 5.74
C TYR A 135 6.38 -8.66 4.32
N GLU A 136 7.04 -9.79 4.09
CA GLU A 136 7.70 -10.13 2.82
C GLU A 136 7.24 -11.50 2.28
N ARG A 137 6.67 -12.35 3.14
CA ARG A 137 6.14 -13.63 2.70
C ARG A 137 4.87 -13.45 1.90
N ALA A 138 4.74 -14.21 0.82
CA ALA A 138 3.62 -14.13 -0.11
C ALA A 138 2.25 -14.11 0.57
N GLU A 139 2.06 -15.02 1.54
CA GLU A 139 0.81 -15.15 2.29
C GLU A 139 0.45 -13.91 3.12
N ASN A 140 1.46 -13.13 3.53
CA ASN A 140 1.26 -11.95 4.38
C ASN A 140 1.20 -10.63 3.59
N VAL A 141 1.86 -10.58 2.42
CA VAL A 141 1.86 -9.37 1.58
C VAL A 141 0.45 -9.04 1.11
N PHE A 142 -0.27 -10.06 0.65
CA PHE A 142 -1.65 -9.94 0.19
C PHE A 142 -2.65 -10.58 1.17
N ASP A 143 -2.33 -10.56 2.47
CA ASP A 143 -3.27 -11.02 3.49
C ASP A 143 -4.61 -10.29 3.40
N GLY A 144 -5.70 -11.06 3.52
CA GLY A 144 -7.07 -10.58 3.32
C GLY A 144 -7.55 -10.58 1.86
N PHE A 145 -6.70 -10.99 0.89
CA PHE A 145 -7.09 -11.17 -0.51
C PHE A 145 -6.98 -12.63 -0.93
N THR A 146 -7.88 -13.04 -1.82
CA THR A 146 -7.83 -14.36 -2.42
C THR A 146 -6.90 -14.32 -3.63
N MET A 147 -5.71 -14.90 -3.48
CA MET A 147 -4.74 -15.05 -4.56
C MET A 147 -4.90 -16.43 -5.17
N ASP A 148 -4.90 -16.50 -6.49
CA ASP A 148 -4.82 -17.78 -7.21
C ASP A 148 -3.34 -18.24 -7.34
N GLU A 149 -3.13 -19.45 -7.84
CA GLU A 149 -1.78 -20.02 -8.02
C GLU A 149 -0.92 -19.17 -8.97
N VAL A 150 -1.53 -18.60 -10.01
CA VAL A 150 -0.83 -17.76 -10.98
C VAL A 150 -0.36 -16.47 -10.32
N SER A 151 -1.23 -15.82 -9.54
CA SER A 151 -0.87 -14.62 -8.80
C SER A 151 0.22 -14.88 -7.77
N ASN A 152 0.22 -16.05 -7.13
CA ASN A 152 1.26 -16.43 -6.17
C ASN A 152 2.65 -16.57 -6.83
N GLN A 153 2.74 -16.98 -8.09
CA GLN A 153 4.02 -17.07 -8.82
C GLN A 153 4.68 -15.71 -8.96
N PHE A 154 3.90 -14.63 -9.05
CA PHE A 154 4.42 -13.26 -9.11
C PHE A 154 4.94 -12.72 -7.77
N LEU A 155 4.94 -13.52 -6.71
CA LEU A 155 5.61 -13.23 -5.44
C LEU A 155 6.88 -14.06 -5.26
N MET A 156 7.29 -14.79 -6.30
CA MET A 156 8.54 -15.54 -6.37
C MET A 156 9.54 -14.80 -7.26
N HIS A 157 10.84 -15.03 -7.01
CA HIS A 157 11.90 -14.45 -7.84
C HIS A 157 11.62 -14.68 -9.36
N PRO A 158 11.73 -13.66 -10.21
CA PRO A 158 12.38 -12.35 -10.01
C PRO A 158 11.45 -11.25 -9.46
N PHE A 159 10.33 -11.59 -8.90
CA PHE A 159 9.41 -10.63 -8.31
C PHE A 159 9.54 -10.63 -6.79
N ALA A 160 9.20 -9.52 -6.17
CA ALA A 160 9.15 -9.38 -4.72
C ALA A 160 7.95 -8.52 -4.31
N GLY A 161 7.46 -8.75 -3.10
CA GLY A 161 6.40 -7.95 -2.53
C GLY A 161 6.67 -7.62 -1.07
N TRP A 162 6.21 -6.45 -0.64
CA TRP A 162 6.28 -6.00 0.74
C TRP A 162 4.94 -5.41 1.17
N ARG A 163 4.57 -5.68 2.40
CA ARG A 163 3.48 -4.99 3.08
C ARG A 163 4.05 -4.27 4.29
N PHE A 164 4.03 -2.95 4.24
CA PHE A 164 4.37 -2.07 5.35
C PHE A 164 3.08 -1.78 6.10
N TYR A 165 2.99 -2.26 7.32
CA TYR A 165 1.82 -2.11 8.17
C TYR A 165 2.10 -1.12 9.28
N GLY A 166 1.10 -0.31 9.64
CA GLY A 166 1.23 0.68 10.70
C GLY A 166 -0.04 1.48 10.91
N ASP A 167 0.12 2.66 11.49
CA ASP A 167 -0.98 3.56 11.81
C ASP A 167 -0.81 4.90 11.10
N LEU A 168 -1.88 5.38 10.50
CA LEU A 168 -1.98 6.69 9.89
C LEU A 168 -2.76 7.60 10.81
N HIS A 169 -2.13 8.69 11.24
CA HIS A 169 -2.69 9.66 12.16
C HIS A 169 -2.97 10.98 11.44
N ILE A 170 -4.13 11.54 11.71
CA ILE A 170 -4.56 12.83 11.15
C ILE A 170 -4.88 13.77 12.30
N ASN A 171 -4.32 14.97 12.23
CA ASN A 171 -4.68 16.07 13.10
C ASN A 171 -5.60 17.01 12.30
N GLU A 172 -6.90 16.89 12.47
CA GLU A 172 -7.86 17.84 11.91
C GLU A 172 -8.42 18.71 13.03
N CYS A 173 -8.32 20.04 12.86
CA CYS A 173 -9.17 20.96 13.58
C CYS A 173 -10.57 20.87 12.98
N LEU A 174 -11.46 20.14 13.62
CA LEU A 174 -12.89 20.22 13.29
C LEU A 174 -13.37 21.60 13.75
N LYS A 175 -13.53 22.52 12.81
CA LYS A 175 -14.19 23.80 13.05
C LYS A 175 -15.69 23.63 13.01
#